data_d6d2527dda98f4797d28cd7e58748cae
#
_entry.id   d6d2527dda98f4797d28cd7e58748cae
#
_cell.length_a   1.000
_cell.length_b   1.000
_cell.length_c   1.000
_cell.angle_alpha   90.00
_cell.angle_beta   90.00
_cell.angle_gamma   90.00
#
_symmetry.space_group_name_H-M   'P 1'
#
loop_
_entity.id
_entity.type
_entity.pdbx_description
1 polymer ?
#
loop_
_entity_poly.entity_id
_entity_poly.type
_entity_poly.pdbx_seq_one_letter_code
_entity_poly.pdbx_strand_id
1 'polypeptide(L)'
;DSKSISFGLGYQIQHLVELVKEGVSTSEIVKKLNHLRENIKLFVVIGQLNQLIKGGRISKTKGLIGNLMKIKPIGTLDDGRLELVHNARTQNSSIQYLKKEIAEFIGDHEIKSIGVAHANVIEYVDKLKKVFNEAFHVNNYDINVTTPVISAHTGQGAIGLVVLKK
;
A
#
# COMPACT_ATOMS: atom_id res chain seq x y z
N ASP A 1 12.11 -12.84 4.27
CA ASP A 1 11.50 -12.06 3.20
C ASP A 1 10.30 -11.28 3.73
N SER A 2 10.31 -9.97 3.56
CA SER A 2 9.24 -9.06 4.04
C SER A 2 7.93 -9.19 3.26
N LYS A 3 7.96 -9.73 2.05
CA LYS A 3 6.84 -9.77 1.10
C LYS A 3 6.18 -8.39 0.88
N SER A 4 6.92 -7.31 1.14
CA SER A 4 6.41 -5.93 1.12
C SER A 4 7.45 -4.93 0.63
N ILE A 5 6.99 -3.72 0.33
CA ILE A 5 7.80 -2.57 -0.08
C ILE A 5 7.36 -1.32 0.70
N SER A 6 8.09 -0.21 0.54
CA SER A 6 7.73 1.11 1.09
C SER A 6 7.47 1.03 2.61
N PHE A 7 6.42 1.67 3.11
CA PHE A 7 6.04 1.63 4.54
C PHE A 7 5.75 0.22 5.06
N GLY A 8 5.31 -0.72 4.21
CA GLY A 8 5.07 -2.09 4.63
C GLY A 8 6.35 -2.83 5.03
N LEU A 9 7.47 -2.55 4.35
CA LEU A 9 8.81 -2.97 4.80
C LEU A 9 9.26 -2.13 6.00
N GLY A 10 9.02 -0.81 5.97
CA GLY A 10 9.41 0.12 7.03
C GLY A 10 8.85 -0.29 8.39
N TYR A 11 7.56 -0.59 8.48
CA TYR A 11 6.92 -1.03 9.73
C TYR A 11 7.49 -2.35 10.27
N GLN A 12 7.84 -3.28 9.37
CA GLN A 12 8.52 -4.52 9.78
C GLN A 12 9.92 -4.24 10.35
N ILE A 13 10.67 -3.31 9.73
CA ILE A 13 12.01 -2.93 10.22
C ILE A 13 11.92 -2.20 11.56
N GLN A 14 10.96 -1.29 11.74
CA GLN A 14 10.76 -0.61 13.02
C GLN A 14 10.50 -1.62 14.14
N HIS A 15 9.60 -2.58 13.91
CA HIS A 15 9.31 -3.62 14.89
C HIS A 15 10.51 -4.55 15.13
N LEU A 16 11.28 -4.88 14.08
CA LEU A 16 12.54 -5.62 14.21
C LEU A 16 13.51 -4.92 15.18
N VAL A 17 13.70 -3.60 15.01
CA VAL A 17 14.61 -2.82 15.85
C VAL A 17 14.15 -2.82 17.32
N GLU A 18 12.85 -2.74 17.58
CA GLU A 18 12.28 -2.85 18.93
C GLU A 18 12.60 -4.20 19.54
N LEU A 19 12.33 -5.30 18.85
CA LEU A 19 12.58 -6.66 19.32
C LEU A 19 14.09 -6.93 19.60
N VAL A 20 14.98 -6.40 18.75
CA VAL A 20 16.43 -6.50 18.96
C VAL A 20 16.85 -5.76 20.23
N LYS A 21 16.32 -4.56 20.48
CA LYS A 21 16.61 -3.79 21.71
C LYS A 21 16.10 -4.50 22.97
N GLU A 22 15.01 -5.25 22.88
CA GLU A 22 14.44 -6.07 23.93
C GLU A 22 15.24 -7.37 24.17
N GLY A 23 16.25 -7.67 23.35
CA GLY A 23 17.06 -8.89 23.47
C GLY A 23 16.35 -10.16 23.00
N VAL A 24 15.31 -10.04 22.19
CA VAL A 24 14.57 -11.20 21.65
C VAL A 24 15.45 -12.03 20.73
N SER A 25 15.37 -13.35 20.82
CA SER A 25 16.16 -14.25 19.99
C SER A 25 15.81 -14.15 18.51
N THR A 26 16.77 -14.41 17.62
CA THR A 26 16.57 -14.34 16.16
C THR A 26 15.41 -15.24 15.68
N SER A 27 15.27 -16.43 16.24
CA SER A 27 14.20 -17.35 15.87
C SER A 27 12.82 -16.81 16.26
N GLU A 28 12.70 -16.16 17.42
CA GLU A 28 11.46 -15.55 17.88
C GLU A 28 11.15 -14.27 17.11
N ILE A 29 12.17 -13.47 16.78
CA ILE A 29 12.02 -12.29 15.90
C ILE A 29 11.39 -12.69 14.56
N VAL A 30 11.89 -13.75 13.92
CA VAL A 30 11.34 -14.22 12.63
C VAL A 30 9.86 -14.61 12.75
N LYS A 31 9.46 -15.29 13.84
CA LYS A 31 8.06 -15.63 14.08
C LYS A 31 7.19 -14.40 14.25
N LYS A 32 7.63 -13.43 15.08
CA LYS A 32 6.90 -12.18 15.32
C LYS A 32 6.76 -11.33 14.05
N LEU A 33 7.80 -11.24 13.22
CA LEU A 33 7.74 -10.53 11.94
C LEU A 33 6.83 -11.23 10.91
N ASN A 34 6.77 -12.56 10.90
CA ASN A 34 5.83 -13.28 10.06
C ASN A 34 4.37 -12.99 10.48
N HIS A 35 4.09 -12.95 11.77
CA HIS A 35 2.76 -12.58 12.27
C HIS A 35 2.43 -11.10 11.99
N LEU A 36 3.38 -10.18 12.21
CA LEU A 36 3.18 -8.76 11.90
C LEU A 36 2.83 -8.55 10.43
N ARG A 37 3.41 -9.33 9.53
CA ARG A 37 3.15 -9.24 8.09
C ARG A 37 1.68 -9.48 7.74
N GLU A 38 0.98 -10.36 8.47
CA GLU A 38 -0.46 -10.63 8.31
C GLU A 38 -1.32 -9.43 8.70
N ASN A 39 -0.78 -8.53 9.53
CA ASN A 39 -1.43 -7.31 9.98
C ASN A 39 -1.11 -6.09 9.10
N ILE A 40 -0.39 -6.29 7.98
CA ILE A 40 -0.04 -5.23 7.04
C ILE A 40 -0.76 -5.46 5.72
N LYS A 41 -1.50 -4.45 5.25
CA LYS A 41 -2.10 -4.43 3.91
C LYS A 41 -1.52 -3.28 3.10
N LEU A 42 -1.13 -3.58 1.86
CA LEU A 42 -0.57 -2.59 0.94
C LEU A 42 -1.42 -2.53 -0.33
N PHE A 43 -1.79 -1.32 -0.73
CA PHE A 43 -2.39 -1.03 -2.03
C PHE A 43 -1.56 -0.01 -2.80
N VAL A 44 -1.57 -0.13 -4.12
CA VAL A 44 -0.95 0.84 -5.03
C VAL A 44 -1.97 1.29 -6.06
N VAL A 45 -2.30 2.57 -6.05
CA VAL A 45 -3.02 3.21 -7.17
C VAL A 45 -1.99 3.59 -8.22
N ILE A 46 -2.05 2.95 -9.37
CA ILE A 46 -1.08 3.14 -10.46
C ILE A 46 -1.34 4.48 -11.14
N GLY A 47 -0.29 5.29 -11.24
CA GLY A 47 -0.36 6.58 -11.93
C GLY A 47 -0.31 6.43 -13.45
N GLN A 48 0.60 5.60 -13.93
CA GLN A 48 0.83 5.37 -15.37
C GLN A 48 1.06 3.89 -15.66
N LEU A 49 0.04 3.21 -16.16
CA LEU A 49 0.09 1.77 -16.42
C LEU A 49 1.19 1.36 -17.42
N ASN A 50 1.51 2.23 -18.38
CA ASN A 50 2.60 1.98 -19.34
C ASN A 50 3.97 1.81 -18.66
N GLN A 51 4.23 2.51 -17.56
CA GLN A 51 5.46 2.35 -16.80
C GLN A 51 5.52 0.99 -16.10
N LEU A 52 4.40 0.53 -15.58
CA LEU A 52 4.29 -0.78 -14.94
C LEU A 52 4.51 -1.91 -15.95
N ILE A 53 3.97 -1.78 -17.17
CA ILE A 53 4.17 -2.73 -18.28
C ILE A 53 5.65 -2.76 -18.71
N LYS A 54 6.24 -1.58 -18.99
CA LYS A 54 7.64 -1.48 -19.38
C LYS A 54 8.60 -2.01 -18.31
N GLY A 55 8.24 -1.82 -17.06
CA GLY A 55 9.01 -2.30 -15.91
C GLY A 55 8.91 -3.81 -15.67
N GLY A 56 8.04 -4.54 -16.40
CA GLY A 56 7.87 -5.98 -16.25
C GLY A 56 7.26 -6.41 -14.90
N ARG A 57 6.57 -5.50 -14.19
CA ARG A 57 5.94 -5.76 -12.87
C ARG A 57 4.45 -6.11 -12.98
N ILE A 58 3.94 -6.33 -14.18
CA ILE A 58 2.62 -6.92 -14.40
C ILE A 58 2.77 -8.43 -14.54
N SER A 59 2.31 -9.19 -13.55
CA SER A 59 2.10 -10.63 -13.72
C SER A 59 0.78 -10.86 -14.46
N LYS A 60 0.86 -11.49 -15.64
CA LYS A 60 -0.22 -12.21 -16.39
C LYS A 60 -1.69 -11.68 -16.31
N THR A 61 -1.95 -10.41 -16.10
CA THR A 61 -3.31 -9.87 -16.15
C THR A 61 -3.74 -9.60 -17.59
N LYS A 62 -3.78 -10.66 -18.42
CA LYS A 62 -4.22 -10.59 -19.83
C LYS A 62 -5.67 -10.13 -20.03
N GLY A 63 -6.48 -10.03 -18.97
CA GLY A 63 -7.90 -9.66 -19.04
C GLY A 63 -8.23 -8.20 -18.71
N LEU A 64 -7.31 -7.45 -18.08
CA LEU A 64 -7.56 -6.07 -17.64
C LEU A 64 -7.07 -4.99 -18.62
N ILE A 65 -6.49 -5.39 -19.75
CA ILE A 65 -5.82 -4.50 -20.71
C ILE A 65 -6.75 -4.05 -21.85
N GLY A 66 -8.01 -3.79 -21.56
CA GLY A 66 -8.93 -3.12 -22.48
C GLY A 66 -9.01 -1.62 -22.20
N ASN A 67 -8.91 -0.77 -23.21
CA ASN A 67 -9.13 0.69 -23.22
C ASN A 67 -8.50 1.49 -22.05
N LEU A 68 -7.16 1.50 -21.98
CA LEU A 68 -6.30 1.91 -20.87
C LEU A 68 -6.23 3.42 -20.58
N MET A 69 -6.81 4.28 -21.43
CA MET A 69 -6.50 5.72 -21.39
C MET A 69 -7.20 6.52 -20.28
N LYS A 70 -8.17 5.92 -19.55
CA LYS A 70 -8.97 6.65 -18.54
C LYS A 70 -9.19 5.88 -17.23
N ILE A 71 -8.34 4.91 -16.93
CA ILE A 71 -8.48 4.15 -15.68
C ILE A 71 -7.30 4.40 -14.73
N LYS A 72 -7.55 4.21 -13.45
CA LYS A 72 -6.58 4.17 -12.36
C LYS A 72 -6.54 2.76 -11.80
N PRO A 73 -5.66 1.88 -12.31
CA PRO A 73 -5.57 0.54 -11.80
C PRO A 73 -5.11 0.55 -10.34
N ILE A 74 -5.69 -0.33 -9.54
CA ILE A 74 -5.30 -0.54 -8.16
C ILE A 74 -4.76 -1.94 -8.03
N GLY A 75 -3.56 -2.03 -7.47
CA GLY A 75 -2.92 -3.31 -7.15
C GLY A 75 -2.74 -3.49 -5.65
N THR A 76 -2.54 -4.72 -5.25
CA THR A 76 -2.11 -5.13 -3.91
C THR A 76 -0.90 -6.05 -4.02
N LEU A 77 -0.22 -6.32 -2.92
CA LEU A 77 0.80 -7.36 -2.89
C LEU A 77 0.20 -8.65 -2.35
N ASP A 78 0.27 -9.71 -3.15
CA ASP A 78 0.00 -11.08 -2.73
C ASP A 78 1.32 -11.87 -2.77
N ASP A 79 1.71 -12.42 -1.65
CA ASP A 79 3.01 -13.08 -1.44
C ASP A 79 4.21 -12.32 -2.04
N GLY A 80 4.21 -10.98 -1.91
CA GLY A 80 5.23 -10.07 -2.43
C GLY A 80 5.16 -9.78 -3.93
N ARG A 81 4.13 -10.26 -4.63
CA ARG A 81 3.86 -9.99 -6.05
C ARG A 81 2.74 -8.98 -6.22
N LEU A 82 2.94 -8.04 -7.13
CA LEU A 82 1.90 -7.06 -7.45
C LEU A 82 0.81 -7.71 -8.29
N GLU A 83 -0.41 -7.69 -7.78
CA GLU A 83 -1.62 -8.11 -8.47
C GLU A 83 -2.58 -6.94 -8.65
N LEU A 84 -3.11 -6.76 -9.86
CA LEU A 84 -4.14 -5.76 -10.12
C LEU A 84 -5.50 -6.31 -9.68
N VAL A 85 -6.15 -5.61 -8.74
CA VAL A 85 -7.39 -6.07 -8.11
C VAL A 85 -8.61 -5.23 -8.51
N HIS A 86 -8.40 -3.99 -8.96
CA HIS A 86 -9.50 -3.11 -9.34
C HIS A 86 -9.09 -2.06 -10.37
N ASN A 87 -10.06 -1.57 -11.16
CA ASN A 87 -9.90 -0.47 -12.11
C ASN A 87 -10.83 0.69 -11.74
N ALA A 88 -10.32 1.66 -11.01
CA ALA A 88 -11.03 2.90 -10.74
C ALA A 88 -10.98 3.85 -11.95
N ARG A 89 -11.95 4.75 -12.09
CA ARG A 89 -11.98 5.75 -13.16
C ARG A 89 -11.60 7.15 -12.67
N THR A 90 -11.78 7.42 -11.39
CA THR A 90 -11.51 8.72 -10.76
C THR A 90 -10.72 8.55 -9.47
N GLN A 91 -10.16 9.64 -8.95
CA GLN A 91 -9.56 9.64 -7.61
C GLN A 91 -10.58 9.24 -6.54
N ASN A 92 -11.81 9.79 -6.64
CA ASN A 92 -12.85 9.49 -5.66
C ASN A 92 -13.24 8.01 -5.67
N SER A 93 -13.45 7.41 -6.85
CA SER A 93 -13.78 5.98 -6.92
C SER A 93 -12.65 5.08 -6.40
N SER A 94 -11.38 5.48 -6.59
CA SER A 94 -10.26 4.74 -6.01
C SER A 94 -10.20 4.88 -4.49
N ILE A 95 -10.47 6.07 -3.93
CA ILE A 95 -10.52 6.25 -2.47
C ILE A 95 -11.65 5.41 -1.86
N GLN A 96 -12.84 5.39 -2.48
CA GLN A 96 -13.96 4.60 -1.97
C GLN A 96 -13.67 3.09 -2.02
N TYR A 97 -13.03 2.61 -3.09
CA TYR A 97 -12.57 1.23 -3.16
C TYR A 97 -11.58 0.91 -2.03
N LEU A 98 -10.53 1.74 -1.87
CA LEU A 98 -9.54 1.56 -0.81
C LEU A 98 -10.17 1.58 0.59
N LYS A 99 -11.12 2.50 0.83
CA LYS A 99 -11.86 2.55 2.10
C LYS A 99 -12.59 1.23 2.39
N LYS A 100 -13.30 0.68 1.40
CA LYS A 100 -14.00 -0.59 1.52
C LYS A 100 -13.03 -1.74 1.86
N GLU A 101 -11.98 -1.90 1.07
CA GLU A 101 -10.99 -2.97 1.25
C GLU A 101 -10.26 -2.88 2.60
N ILE A 102 -9.98 -1.65 3.07
CA ILE A 102 -9.35 -1.46 4.39
C ILE A 102 -10.34 -1.78 5.50
N ALA A 103 -11.60 -1.39 5.38
CA ALA A 103 -12.63 -1.76 6.36
C ALA A 103 -12.77 -3.30 6.49
N GLU A 104 -12.77 -4.00 5.37
CA GLU A 104 -12.80 -5.47 5.34
C GLU A 104 -11.52 -6.07 5.95
N PHE A 105 -10.35 -5.49 5.66
CA PHE A 105 -9.07 -5.97 6.19
C PHE A 105 -8.94 -5.80 7.70
N ILE A 106 -9.34 -4.65 8.23
CA ILE A 106 -9.22 -4.39 9.67
C ILE A 106 -10.28 -5.15 10.48
N GLY A 107 -11.48 -5.39 9.92
CA GLY A 107 -12.60 -5.97 10.65
C GLY A 107 -12.89 -5.19 11.93
N ASP A 108 -12.86 -5.87 13.09
CA ASP A 108 -13.06 -5.27 14.41
C ASP A 108 -11.78 -4.69 15.03
N HIS A 109 -10.63 -4.76 14.33
CA HIS A 109 -9.36 -4.21 14.82
C HIS A 109 -9.25 -2.71 14.54
N GLU A 110 -8.48 -2.02 15.36
CA GLU A 110 -8.10 -0.63 15.12
C GLU A 110 -6.89 -0.53 14.19
N ILE A 111 -6.80 0.59 13.46
CA ILE A 111 -5.62 0.94 12.69
C ILE A 111 -4.53 1.43 13.65
N LYS A 112 -3.34 0.81 13.59
CA LYS A 112 -2.15 1.24 14.33
C LYS A 112 -1.42 2.34 13.59
N SER A 113 -1.23 2.21 12.27
CA SER A 113 -0.49 3.18 11.45
C SER A 113 -0.98 3.16 10.00
N ILE A 114 -0.94 4.33 9.36
CA ILE A 114 -1.17 4.46 7.91
C ILE A 114 0.05 5.14 7.28
N GLY A 115 0.66 4.46 6.32
CA GLY A 115 1.72 5.01 5.47
C GLY A 115 1.19 5.36 4.09
N VAL A 116 1.51 6.56 3.61
CA VAL A 116 1.15 7.01 2.25
C VAL A 116 2.40 7.49 1.52
N ALA A 117 2.82 6.76 0.49
CA ALA A 117 3.85 7.18 -0.43
C ALA A 117 3.22 7.70 -1.73
N HIS A 118 3.62 8.88 -2.21
CA HIS A 118 2.99 9.47 -3.40
C HIS A 118 3.99 9.99 -4.43
N ALA A 119 3.62 9.92 -5.71
CA ALA A 119 4.39 10.44 -6.83
C ALA A 119 3.83 11.80 -7.27
N ASN A 120 4.15 12.87 -6.51
CA ASN A 120 3.78 14.26 -6.77
C ASN A 120 2.25 14.51 -6.86
N VAL A 121 1.48 14.00 -5.90
CA VAL A 121 0.01 14.15 -5.85
C VAL A 121 -0.52 14.40 -4.44
N ILE A 122 0.02 15.40 -3.78
CA ILE A 122 -0.33 15.72 -2.38
C ILE A 122 -1.83 16.01 -2.21
N GLU A 123 -2.46 16.71 -3.15
CA GLU A 123 -3.91 16.98 -3.09
C GLU A 123 -4.77 15.70 -3.10
N TYR A 124 -4.29 14.65 -3.75
CA TYR A 124 -4.96 13.36 -3.72
C TYR A 124 -4.79 12.68 -2.35
N VAL A 125 -3.61 12.81 -1.76
CA VAL A 125 -3.34 12.33 -0.39
C VAL A 125 -4.27 13.03 0.60
N ASP A 126 -4.45 14.35 0.48
CA ASP A 126 -5.33 15.12 1.39
C ASP A 126 -6.80 14.68 1.27
N LYS A 127 -7.28 14.42 0.07
CA LYS A 127 -8.63 13.84 -0.16
C LYS A 127 -8.77 12.46 0.48
N LEU A 128 -7.76 11.60 0.33
CA LEU A 128 -7.73 10.27 0.93
C LEU A 128 -7.78 10.38 2.46
N LYS A 129 -6.93 11.22 3.05
CA LYS A 129 -6.89 11.46 4.51
C LYS A 129 -8.26 11.89 5.05
N LYS A 130 -8.92 12.86 4.38
CA LYS A 130 -10.24 13.32 4.80
C LYS A 130 -11.23 12.16 4.92
N VAL A 131 -11.35 11.34 3.87
CA VAL A 131 -12.27 10.20 3.83
C VAL A 131 -11.91 9.14 4.88
N PHE A 132 -10.62 8.89 5.09
CA PHE A 132 -10.13 7.90 6.05
C PHE A 132 -10.28 8.37 7.50
N ASN A 133 -10.05 9.67 7.78
CA ASN A 133 -10.29 10.24 9.11
C ASN A 133 -11.77 10.12 9.51
N GLU A 134 -12.68 10.43 8.58
CA GLU A 134 -14.12 10.29 8.79
C GLU A 134 -14.56 8.83 9.00
N ALA A 135 -13.94 7.89 8.28
CA ALA A 135 -14.34 6.48 8.31
C ALA A 135 -13.71 5.66 9.44
N PHE A 136 -12.46 5.94 9.78
CA PHE A 136 -11.65 5.12 10.69
C PHE A 136 -11.16 5.88 11.92
N HIS A 137 -11.48 7.17 12.06
CA HIS A 137 -11.05 8.05 13.15
C HIS A 137 -9.53 8.11 13.36
N VAL A 138 -8.77 7.98 12.25
CA VAL A 138 -7.30 7.98 12.25
C VAL A 138 -6.79 9.36 11.88
N ASN A 139 -5.90 9.92 12.71
CA ASN A 139 -5.30 11.26 12.50
C ASN A 139 -3.78 11.19 12.29
N ASN A 140 -3.15 10.04 12.48
CA ASN A 140 -1.71 9.86 12.34
C ASN A 140 -1.36 9.15 11.04
N TYR A 141 -0.55 9.82 10.20
CA TYR A 141 -0.12 9.31 8.91
C TYR A 141 1.38 9.54 8.73
N ASP A 142 2.06 8.52 8.26
CA ASP A 142 3.42 8.63 7.71
C ASP A 142 3.31 8.96 6.21
N ILE A 143 3.66 10.19 5.81
CA ILE A 143 3.52 10.63 4.41
C ILE A 143 4.87 11.00 3.84
N ASN A 144 5.22 10.40 2.70
CA ASN A 144 6.46 10.69 1.99
C ASN A 144 6.26 10.69 0.47
N VAL A 145 7.11 11.43 -0.22
CA VAL A 145 7.28 11.29 -1.67
C VAL A 145 7.91 9.92 -1.94
N THR A 146 7.40 9.20 -2.92
CA THR A 146 7.93 7.89 -3.29
C THR A 146 9.34 7.98 -3.86
N THR A 147 10.10 6.90 -3.73
CA THR A 147 11.48 6.83 -4.29
C THR A 147 11.44 6.74 -5.82
N PRO A 148 12.52 7.18 -6.52
CA PRO A 148 12.64 7.05 -7.98
C PRO A 148 12.47 5.60 -8.47
N VAL A 149 12.93 4.62 -7.71
CA VAL A 149 12.80 3.19 -8.04
C VAL A 149 11.33 2.77 -8.13
N ILE A 150 10.50 3.18 -7.19
CA ILE A 150 9.07 2.85 -7.19
C ILE A 150 8.34 3.64 -8.28
N SER A 151 8.60 4.96 -8.38
CA SER A 151 7.93 5.82 -9.36
C SER A 151 8.27 5.49 -10.82
N ALA A 152 9.45 4.92 -11.09
CA ALA A 152 9.81 4.42 -12.42
C ALA A 152 8.86 3.30 -12.89
N HIS A 153 8.28 2.53 -11.97
CA HIS A 153 7.32 1.48 -12.29
C HIS A 153 5.85 1.91 -12.16
N THR A 154 5.52 2.73 -11.17
CA THR A 154 4.13 3.12 -10.90
C THR A 154 3.71 4.38 -11.66
N GLY A 155 4.68 5.18 -12.09
CA GLY A 155 4.47 6.44 -12.80
C GLY A 155 4.06 7.60 -11.91
N GLN A 156 4.16 8.80 -12.47
CA GLN A 156 3.67 10.01 -11.82
C GLN A 156 2.16 9.90 -11.55
N GLY A 157 1.72 10.43 -10.42
CA GLY A 157 0.31 10.36 -10.02
C GLY A 157 -0.04 9.11 -9.21
N ALA A 158 0.93 8.23 -8.95
CA ALA A 158 0.72 7.04 -8.13
C ALA A 158 0.60 7.36 -6.65
N ILE A 159 -0.14 6.51 -5.93
CA ILE A 159 -0.20 6.47 -4.47
C ILE A 159 0.02 5.02 -4.00
N GLY A 160 0.94 4.84 -3.07
CA GLY A 160 1.05 3.63 -2.25
C GLY A 160 0.40 3.88 -0.90
N LEU A 161 -0.56 3.07 -0.53
CA LEU A 161 -1.24 3.08 0.78
C LEU A 161 -0.87 1.82 1.54
N VAL A 162 -0.36 1.99 2.74
CA VAL A 162 -0.05 0.87 3.65
C VAL A 162 -0.81 1.06 4.94
N VAL A 163 -1.51 0.04 5.38
CA VAL A 163 -2.21 0.02 6.67
C VAL A 163 -1.66 -1.09 7.53
N LEU A 164 -1.28 -0.76 8.75
CA LEU A 164 -0.95 -1.68 9.82
C LEU A 164 -2.09 -1.64 10.84
N LYS A 165 -2.74 -2.78 11.06
CA LYS A 165 -3.74 -2.93 12.12
C LYS A 165 -3.11 -3.40 13.43
N LYS A 166 -3.78 -3.14 14.56
CA LYS A 166 -3.36 -3.63 15.88
C LYS A 166 -3.54 -5.14 16.03
#